data_dd7e221e3a8d5594c1959af0ec93c279
#
_entry.id   dd7e221e3a8d5594c1959af0ec93c279
#
_cell.length_a   1.000
_cell.length_b   1.000
_cell.length_c   1.000
_cell.angle_alpha   90.00
_cell.angle_beta   90.00
_cell.angle_gamma   90.00
#
_symmetry.space_group_name_H-M   'P 1'
#
loop_
_entity.id
_entity.type
_entity.pdbx_description
1 polymer ?
#
loop_
_entity_poly.entity_id
_entity_poly.type
_entity_poly.pdbx_seq_one_letter_code
_entity_poly.pdbx_strand_id
1 'polypeptide(L)' 'MVETLFVLFLTLGGEAKEWTPHFKLSECLAVKRKIDRNVGSGHLYSCKKEKVSLKKEGDKYIIVDFVEE' A
#
# COMPACT_ATOMS: atom_id res chain seq x y z
N MET A 1 -4.99 16.00 -2.32
CA MET A 1 -4.33 15.66 -3.60
C MET A 1 -4.76 14.27 -4.03
N VAL A 2 -5.23 14.12 -5.25
CA VAL A 2 -5.64 12.83 -5.80
C VAL A 2 -4.57 12.34 -6.77
N GLU A 3 -4.11 11.12 -6.56
CA GLU A 3 -3.06 10.52 -7.37
C GLU A 3 -3.35 9.05 -7.65
N THR A 4 -2.93 8.58 -8.81
CA THR A 4 -2.92 7.15 -9.12
C THR A 4 -1.53 6.62 -8.81
N LEU A 5 -1.47 5.67 -7.90
CA LEU A 5 -0.19 5.13 -7.44
C LEU A 5 -0.33 3.65 -7.07
N PHE A 6 0.76 3.06 -6.63
CA PHE A 6 0.77 1.66 -6.22
C PHE A 6 0.61 1.58 -4.71
N VAL A 7 -0.34 0.80 -4.26
CA VAL A 7 -0.65 0.64 -2.84
C VAL A 7 -0.29 -0.77 -2.41
N LEU A 8 0.51 -0.86 -1.35
CA LEU A 8 0.84 -2.13 -0.74
C LEU A 8 -0.21 -2.41 0.34
N PHE A 9 -0.98 -3.47 0.14
CA PHE A 9 -1.98 -3.91 1.10
C PHE A 9 -1.46 -5.07 1.92
N LEU A 10 -1.63 -4.97 3.23
CA LEU A 10 -1.46 -6.10 4.14
C LEU A 10 -2.82 -6.68 4.44
N THR A 11 -3.00 -7.96 4.12
CA THR A 11 -4.25 -8.68 4.34
C THR A 11 -4.03 -9.77 5.39
N LEU A 12 -4.91 -9.81 6.37
CA LEU A 12 -4.93 -10.83 7.42
C LEU A 12 -6.34 -11.42 7.49
N GLY A 13 -6.44 -12.73 7.39
CA GLY A 13 -7.72 -13.42 7.49
C GLY A 13 -8.74 -12.98 6.43
N GLY A 14 -8.28 -12.58 5.25
CA GLY A 14 -9.14 -12.14 4.17
C GLY A 14 -9.51 -10.66 4.20
N GLU A 15 -9.05 -9.92 5.21
CA GLU A 15 -9.33 -8.49 5.33
C GLU A 15 -8.06 -7.66 5.21
N ALA A 16 -8.14 -6.56 4.47
CA ALA A 16 -7.05 -5.61 4.41
C ALA A 16 -6.95 -4.85 5.73
N LYS A 17 -5.82 -4.97 6.42
CA LYS A 17 -5.57 -4.34 7.72
C LYS A 17 -4.76 -3.07 7.62
N GLU A 18 -3.83 -3.03 6.68
CA GLU A 18 -2.97 -1.87 6.48
C GLU A 18 -2.74 -1.66 5.00
N TRP A 19 -2.46 -0.42 4.65
CA TRP A 19 -2.09 -0.04 3.29
C TRP A 19 -1.11 1.12 3.32
N THR A 20 -0.13 1.07 2.41
CA THR A 20 0.88 2.12 2.30
C THR A 20 1.01 2.55 0.84
N PRO A 21 1.15 3.86 0.58
CA PRO A 21 1.30 4.36 -0.78
C PRO A 21 2.75 4.27 -1.26
N HIS A 22 2.93 3.90 -2.52
CA HIS A 22 4.23 3.92 -3.19
C HIS A 22 4.05 4.51 -4.57
N PHE A 23 4.92 5.45 -4.94
CA PHE A 23 4.81 6.12 -6.24
C PHE A 23 5.32 5.28 -7.40
N LYS A 24 6.11 4.25 -7.11
CA LYS A 24 6.67 3.36 -8.13
C LYS A 24 6.35 1.91 -7.81
N LEU A 25 6.02 1.13 -8.83
CA LEU A 25 5.78 -0.29 -8.67
C LEU A 25 7.02 -1.01 -8.13
N SER A 26 8.20 -0.63 -8.60
CA SER A 26 9.45 -1.23 -8.12
C SER A 26 9.65 -1.04 -6.62
N GLU A 27 9.27 0.10 -6.08
CA GLU A 27 9.34 0.37 -4.64
C GLU A 27 8.36 -0.51 -3.87
N CYS A 28 7.12 -0.60 -4.36
CA CYS A 28 6.10 -1.45 -3.74
C CYS A 28 6.53 -2.91 -3.70
N LEU A 29 7.05 -3.42 -4.81
CA LEU A 29 7.51 -4.80 -4.90
C LEU A 29 8.74 -5.06 -4.03
N ALA A 30 9.65 -4.09 -3.94
CA ALA A 30 10.83 -4.21 -3.10
C ALA A 30 10.44 -4.32 -1.63
N VAL A 31 9.51 -3.50 -1.17
CA VAL A 31 9.00 -3.55 0.20
C VAL A 31 8.26 -4.87 0.44
N LYS A 32 7.45 -5.30 -0.52
CA LYS A 32 6.72 -6.57 -0.45
C LYS A 32 7.68 -7.75 -0.25
N ARG A 33 8.74 -7.83 -1.05
CA ARG A 33 9.74 -8.90 -0.94
C ARG A 33 10.44 -8.89 0.41
N LYS A 34 10.79 -7.70 0.89
CA LYS A 34 11.47 -7.52 2.16
C LYS A 34 10.61 -7.98 3.33
N ILE A 35 9.33 -7.67 3.27
CA ILE A 35 8.37 -8.07 4.31
C ILE A 35 8.06 -9.56 4.24
N ASP A 36 7.87 -10.10 3.03
CA ASP A 36 7.56 -11.53 2.84
C ASP A 36 8.62 -12.46 3.44
N ARG A 37 9.86 -11.99 3.55
CA ARG A 37 10.94 -12.77 4.16
C ARG A 37 10.85 -12.83 5.67
N ASN A 38 10.24 -11.83 6.29
CA ASN A 38 10.24 -11.64 7.74
C ASN A 38 8.91 -11.94 8.42
N VAL A 39 7.87 -12.24 7.64
CA VAL A 39 6.52 -12.43 8.15
C VAL A 39 6.15 -13.90 8.14
N GLY A 40 5.50 -14.35 9.21
CA GLY A 40 5.01 -15.71 9.30
C GLY A 40 3.79 -15.95 8.41
N SER A 41 3.32 -17.20 8.43
CA SER A 41 2.14 -17.59 7.67
C SER A 41 0.89 -16.83 8.10
N GLY A 42 -0.01 -16.59 7.17
CA GLY A 42 -1.27 -15.89 7.43
C GLY A 42 -1.30 -14.43 7.00
N HIS A 43 -0.13 -13.86 6.70
CA HIS A 43 -0.03 -12.50 6.18
C HIS A 43 0.11 -12.53 4.67
N LEU A 44 -0.72 -11.76 3.98
CA LEU A 44 -0.65 -11.62 2.54
C LEU A 44 -0.40 -10.16 2.17
N TYR A 45 0.62 -9.93 1.36
CA TYR A 45 0.93 -8.60 0.85
C TYR A 45 0.67 -8.55 -0.64
N SER A 46 0.05 -7.48 -1.09
CA SER A 46 -0.20 -7.29 -2.52
C SER A 46 0.00 -5.83 -2.91
N CYS A 47 0.58 -5.63 -4.10
CA CYS A 47 0.71 -4.30 -4.69
C CYS A 47 -0.37 -4.13 -5.74
N LYS A 48 -1.18 -3.10 -5.59
CA LYS A 48 -2.26 -2.79 -6.54
C LYS A 48 -2.19 -1.34 -6.97
N LYS A 49 -2.52 -1.08 -8.22
CA LYS A 49 -2.63 0.27 -8.72
C LYS A 49 -3.99 0.82 -8.32
N GLU A 50 -3.97 1.90 -7.57
CA GLU A 50 -5.18 2.52 -7.04
C GLU A 50 -5.15 4.03 -7.20
N LYS A 51 -6.31 4.62 -7.39
CA LYS A 51 -6.48 6.06 -7.35
C LYS A 51 -6.87 6.45 -5.94
N VAL A 52 -6.10 7.31 -5.32
CA VAL A 52 -6.26 7.63 -3.90
C VAL A 52 -6.19 9.13 -3.66
N SER A 53 -6.83 9.58 -2.58
CA SER A 53 -6.67 10.93 -2.07
C SER A 53 -5.59 10.90 -1.00
N LEU A 54 -4.59 11.77 -1.16
CA LEU A 54 -3.44 11.83 -0.28
C LEU A 54 -3.45 13.12 0.54
N LYS A 55 -2.93 13.02 1.75
CA LYS A 55 -2.65 14.15 2.62
C LYS A 55 -1.18 14.10 3.00
N LYS A 56 -0.51 15.23 2.95
CA LYS A 56 0.89 15.32 3.37
C LYS A 56 0.95 15.62 4.86
N GLU A 57 1.66 14.79 5.60
CA GLU A 57 1.96 15.02 7.02
C GLU A 57 3.47 14.98 7.21
N GLY A 58 4.06 16.14 7.50
CA GLY A 58 5.51 16.25 7.55
C GLY A 58 6.13 15.87 6.22
N ASP A 59 7.00 14.87 6.21
CA ASP A 59 7.67 14.37 5.02
C ASP A 59 6.99 13.16 4.39
N LYS A 60 5.82 12.77 4.91
CA LYS A 60 5.13 11.57 4.47
C LYS A 60 3.77 11.87 3.87
N TYR A 61 3.37 11.05 2.92
CA TYR A 61 2.02 11.08 2.37
C TYR A 61 1.23 9.91 2.97
N ILE A 62 0.01 10.21 3.40
CA ILE A 62 -0.91 9.19 3.89
C ILE A 62 -2.14 9.13 2.99
N ILE A 63 -2.70 7.93 2.85
CA ILE A 63 -3.93 7.73 2.10
C ILE A 63 -5.10 8.11 3.00
N VAL A 64 -5.86 9.10 2.57
CA VAL A 64 -7.06 9.56 3.30
C VAL A 64 -8.27 8.77 2.83
N ASP A 65 -8.33 8.47 1.53
CA ASP A 65 -9.47 7.79 0.95
C ASP A 65 -9.08 7.15 -0.39
N PHE A 66 -9.83 6.15 -0.80
CA PHE A 66 -9.72 5.55 -2.11
C PHE A 66 -10.79 6.16 -3.01
N VAL A 67 -10.37 6.62 -4.18
CA VAL A 67 -11.27 7.27 -5.13
C VAL A 67 -11.79 6.23 -6.11
N GLU A 68 -13.10 6.07 -6.16
CA GLU A 68 -13.73 5.18 -7.13
C GLU A 68 -13.95 5.92 -8.43
N GLU A 69 -13.69 5.23 -9.54
CA GLU A 69 -13.97 5.75 -10.87
C GLU A 69 -15.40 5.45 -11.32
#